data_32ed26bbf2c31b900faa3a8a54a8811b
#
_entry.id   32ed26bbf2c31b900faa3a8a54a8811b
#
_cell.length_a   1.000
_cell.length_b   1.000
_cell.length_c   1.000
_cell.angle_alpha   90.00
_cell.angle_beta   90.00
_cell.angle_gamma   90.00
#
_symmetry.space_group_name_H-M   'P 1'
#
loop_
_entity.id
_entity.type
_entity.pdbx_description
1 polymer ?
#
loop_
_entity_poly.entity_id
_entity_poly.type
_entity_poly.pdbx_seq_one_letter_code
_entity_poly.pdbx_strand_id
1 'polypeptide(L)'
;MVDFSQVPTKLGYFAPERFEGEVFDCEVQGKIPKDLRGTFFRVGGDWLYPPKFADDAPLNSDGYISAFRFHDGIVDFKGRYVRTKRFLADRNANRQLYGYYRNPYTDDPAVRDPSRPNLRTVSNTAPLIHAGKLFTLKEDGLPHRIDPVTLETLGVWDFDGAWKSQTFTEHPKLDPVSGEMVAFGYEATGLATDDVFIYTVNKSGQVAHEIRVKTPYVTMLHDVALTQEHFIIPMCGYVTSLDILKQGKIHWWWDNTKPGYIGILSRRGDGKDIRWFKGPARCMMHTFNAHTIGSKIVLYAPFWDGNFFPFFPNVDGSPFEPKRARAFVRKITIDLKSKSDTYTEELLFESPVVDLGKVDPRFMTLEQRYGFTGFADPKRPFDTARAGNIQGRVTNCYGRFDFTTGKLNAYFAGDTHSLQECSFVPRPGSRSEGDGYLVGVAANYAEMRSELIIADAQNLEAGDVARVILPFRTSAQVHGIWAGAEELA
;
A
#
# COMPACT_ATOMS: atom_id res chain seq x y z
N MET A 1 32.27 -3.50 -6.49
CA MET A 1 31.48 -4.73 -6.77
C MET A 1 30.23 -4.67 -5.90
N VAL A 2 29.05 -4.96 -6.46
CA VAL A 2 27.82 -5.01 -5.67
C VAL A 2 27.74 -6.37 -4.99
N ASP A 3 27.63 -6.37 -3.67
CA ASP A 3 27.61 -7.59 -2.86
C ASP A 3 26.52 -7.50 -1.79
N PHE A 4 25.54 -8.41 -1.83
CA PHE A 4 24.45 -8.54 -0.87
C PHE A 4 24.71 -9.65 0.18
N SER A 5 25.87 -10.30 0.17
CA SER A 5 26.18 -11.42 1.08
C SER A 5 26.06 -11.06 2.57
N GLN A 6 26.24 -9.78 2.90
CA GLN A 6 26.11 -9.26 4.26
C GLN A 6 24.65 -8.93 4.66
N VAL A 7 23.68 -9.17 3.77
CA VAL A 7 22.26 -8.91 4.01
C VAL A 7 21.47 -10.22 3.82
N PRO A 8 21.43 -11.12 4.82
CA PRO A 8 20.85 -12.47 4.67
C PRO A 8 19.40 -12.47 4.21
N THR A 9 18.64 -11.43 4.54
CA THR A 9 17.24 -11.27 4.09
C THR A 9 17.09 -10.96 2.59
N LYS A 10 18.21 -10.76 1.88
CA LYS A 10 18.28 -10.44 0.45
C LYS A 10 18.95 -11.54 -0.36
N LEU A 11 18.76 -12.78 0.05
CA LEU A 11 19.29 -13.97 -0.64
C LEU A 11 18.16 -14.86 -1.16
N GLY A 12 18.50 -15.76 -2.07
CA GLY A 12 17.55 -16.72 -2.67
C GLY A 12 16.43 -16.01 -3.44
N TYR A 13 15.19 -16.41 -3.20
CA TYR A 13 14.03 -15.78 -3.86
C TYR A 13 13.92 -14.26 -3.56
N PHE A 14 14.39 -13.80 -2.41
CA PHE A 14 14.35 -12.40 -1.99
C PHE A 14 15.57 -11.57 -2.41
N ALA A 15 16.48 -12.15 -3.20
CA ALA A 15 17.60 -11.38 -3.75
C ALA A 15 17.07 -10.30 -4.70
N PRO A 16 17.65 -9.09 -4.70
CA PRO A 16 17.27 -8.03 -5.63
C PRO A 16 17.40 -8.48 -7.09
N GLU A 17 16.44 -8.06 -7.90
CA GLU A 17 16.42 -8.37 -9.34
C GLU A 17 17.46 -7.58 -10.09
N ARG A 18 17.55 -6.30 -9.80
CA ARG A 18 18.46 -5.34 -10.42
C ARG A 18 18.37 -5.33 -11.96
N PHE A 19 17.15 -5.53 -12.45
CA PHE A 19 16.84 -5.75 -13.85
C PHE A 19 15.74 -4.81 -14.30
N GLU A 20 15.80 -4.33 -15.54
CA GLU A 20 14.74 -3.65 -16.26
C GLU A 20 14.53 -4.34 -17.60
N GLY A 21 13.28 -4.54 -18.01
CA GLY A 21 13.02 -5.23 -19.28
C GLY A 21 11.56 -5.40 -19.59
N GLU A 22 11.32 -6.11 -20.70
CA GLU A 22 10.02 -6.36 -21.29
C GLU A 22 9.90 -7.85 -21.69
N VAL A 23 8.69 -8.37 -21.60
CA VAL A 23 8.30 -9.67 -22.18
C VAL A 23 7.06 -9.42 -23.02
N PHE A 24 7.15 -9.71 -24.30
CA PHE A 24 6.03 -9.61 -25.22
C PHE A 24 5.32 -10.97 -25.29
N ASP A 25 3.98 -10.94 -25.34
CA ASP A 25 3.13 -12.12 -25.45
C ASP A 25 3.54 -13.20 -24.44
N CYS A 26 3.43 -12.85 -23.15
CA CYS A 26 3.76 -13.76 -22.05
C CYS A 26 3.03 -15.09 -22.19
N GLU A 27 3.69 -16.19 -21.82
CA GLU A 27 3.06 -17.50 -21.73
C GLU A 27 1.82 -17.47 -20.84
N VAL A 28 0.71 -18.07 -21.31
CA VAL A 28 -0.56 -18.11 -20.61
C VAL A 28 -1.03 -19.54 -20.41
N GLN A 29 -1.35 -19.90 -19.16
CA GLN A 29 -2.11 -21.09 -18.82
C GLN A 29 -3.57 -20.68 -18.60
N GLY A 30 -4.51 -21.43 -19.19
CA GLY A 30 -5.92 -21.03 -19.23
C GLY A 30 -6.23 -20.09 -20.40
N LYS A 31 -7.17 -19.17 -20.22
CA LYS A 31 -7.57 -18.23 -21.28
C LYS A 31 -7.85 -16.86 -20.71
N ILE A 32 -7.15 -15.85 -21.19
CA ILE A 32 -7.40 -14.46 -20.80
C ILE A 32 -8.82 -14.06 -21.24
N PRO A 33 -9.65 -13.55 -20.32
CA PRO A 33 -10.97 -13.03 -20.66
C PRO A 33 -10.85 -11.89 -21.69
N LYS A 34 -11.62 -11.97 -22.77
CA LYS A 34 -11.55 -10.97 -23.86
C LYS A 34 -12.01 -9.57 -23.45
N ASP A 35 -12.82 -9.50 -22.41
CA ASP A 35 -13.31 -8.25 -21.80
C ASP A 35 -12.30 -7.62 -20.85
N LEU A 36 -11.23 -8.33 -20.50
CA LEU A 36 -10.14 -7.81 -19.66
C LEU A 36 -9.15 -7.04 -20.55
N ARG A 37 -9.38 -5.72 -20.71
CA ARG A 37 -8.56 -4.82 -21.51
C ARG A 37 -8.10 -3.64 -20.65
N GLY A 38 -6.79 -3.44 -20.59
CA GLY A 38 -6.20 -2.42 -19.71
C GLY A 38 -4.83 -2.81 -19.23
N THR A 39 -4.38 -2.18 -18.15
CA THR A 39 -3.05 -2.44 -17.58
C THR A 39 -3.14 -2.59 -16.07
N PHE A 40 -2.53 -3.64 -15.55
CA PHE A 40 -2.30 -3.83 -14.13
C PHE A 40 -0.92 -3.31 -13.77
N PHE A 41 -0.86 -2.16 -13.11
CA PHE A 41 0.37 -1.58 -12.59
C PHE A 41 0.65 -2.05 -11.18
N ARG A 42 1.93 -2.33 -10.90
CA ARG A 42 2.42 -2.68 -9.58
C ARG A 42 3.62 -1.82 -9.22
N VAL A 43 3.71 -1.41 -7.95
CA VAL A 43 4.86 -0.68 -7.42
C VAL A 43 5.39 -1.41 -6.19
N GLY A 44 6.69 -1.47 -6.06
CA GLY A 44 7.40 -2.03 -4.92
C GLY A 44 8.84 -1.57 -4.88
N GLY A 45 9.60 -2.14 -3.96
CA GLY A 45 11.01 -1.82 -3.82
C GLY A 45 11.90 -2.94 -4.36
N ASP A 46 12.96 -2.54 -5.06
CA ASP A 46 14.07 -3.42 -5.42
C ASP A 46 15.40 -2.70 -5.17
N TRP A 47 16.32 -3.34 -4.45
CA TRP A 47 17.59 -2.71 -4.11
C TRP A 47 18.57 -2.73 -5.28
N LEU A 48 18.93 -1.56 -5.83
CA LEU A 48 19.99 -1.48 -6.85
C LEU A 48 21.37 -1.72 -6.24
N TYR A 49 21.60 -1.23 -5.01
CA TYR A 49 22.80 -1.41 -4.22
C TYR A 49 22.44 -1.89 -2.81
N PRO A 50 23.36 -2.60 -2.10
CA PRO A 50 23.16 -2.96 -0.71
C PRO A 50 22.83 -1.73 0.15
N PRO A 51 21.91 -1.84 1.11
CA PRO A 51 21.58 -0.73 2.01
C PRO A 51 22.84 -0.26 2.77
N LYS A 52 22.88 1.02 3.10
CA LYS A 52 24.01 1.59 3.88
C LYS A 52 24.12 0.95 5.26
N PHE A 53 23.01 0.56 5.86
CA PHE A 53 22.91 -0.21 7.10
C PHE A 53 22.17 -1.51 6.83
N ALA A 54 22.76 -2.64 7.24
CA ALA A 54 22.22 -3.97 6.94
C ALA A 54 20.85 -4.23 7.60
N ASP A 55 20.55 -3.54 8.68
CA ASP A 55 19.31 -3.58 9.47
C ASP A 55 18.27 -2.53 9.06
N ASP A 56 18.51 -1.79 7.96
CA ASP A 56 17.54 -0.80 7.47
C ASP A 56 16.24 -1.44 7.01
N ALA A 57 15.15 -0.70 7.18
CA ALA A 57 13.81 -1.14 6.82
C ALA A 57 13.73 -1.49 5.32
N PRO A 58 13.08 -2.61 4.95
CA PRO A 58 12.83 -2.95 3.54
C PRO A 58 12.10 -1.86 2.76
N LEU A 59 11.36 -1.01 3.47
CA LEU A 59 10.66 0.16 2.94
C LEU A 59 11.59 1.20 2.29
N ASN A 60 12.90 1.11 2.51
CA ASN A 60 13.90 2.06 2.02
C ASN A 60 14.59 1.62 0.71
N SER A 61 14.13 0.54 0.06
CA SER A 61 14.61 0.06 -1.24
C SER A 61 14.19 0.97 -2.38
N ASP A 62 14.94 0.93 -3.49
CA ASP A 62 14.65 1.77 -4.66
C ASP A 62 13.31 1.43 -5.29
N GLY A 63 12.58 2.46 -5.75
CA GLY A 63 11.27 2.28 -6.38
C GLY A 63 11.35 1.53 -7.70
N TYR A 64 10.49 0.54 -7.85
CA TYR A 64 10.34 -0.25 -9.07
C TYR A 64 8.86 -0.35 -9.44
N ILE A 65 8.54 0.00 -10.68
CA ILE A 65 7.21 -0.13 -11.25
C ILE A 65 7.18 -1.22 -12.32
N SER A 66 6.14 -2.03 -12.32
CA SER A 66 5.84 -2.97 -13.40
C SER A 66 4.43 -2.82 -13.92
N ALA A 67 4.22 -3.23 -15.17
CA ALA A 67 2.95 -3.18 -15.88
C ALA A 67 2.70 -4.52 -16.57
N PHE A 68 1.51 -5.07 -16.39
CA PHE A 68 0.97 -6.16 -17.20
C PHE A 68 -0.12 -5.57 -18.08
N ARG A 69 0.14 -5.45 -19.38
CA ARG A 69 -0.78 -4.87 -20.38
C ARG A 69 -1.58 -5.95 -21.06
N PHE A 70 -2.90 -5.86 -20.93
CA PHE A 70 -3.87 -6.77 -21.51
C PHE A 70 -4.47 -6.19 -22.79
N HIS A 71 -4.31 -6.89 -23.89
CA HIS A 71 -4.89 -6.53 -25.20
C HIS A 71 -5.15 -7.79 -26.02
N ASP A 72 -6.32 -7.88 -26.61
CA ASP A 72 -6.72 -8.94 -27.55
C ASP A 72 -6.49 -10.39 -27.10
N GLY A 73 -6.50 -10.62 -25.77
CA GLY A 73 -6.23 -11.92 -25.14
C GLY A 73 -4.75 -12.23 -24.94
N ILE A 74 -3.88 -11.26 -25.16
CA ILE A 74 -2.44 -11.28 -24.96
C ILE A 74 -2.09 -10.43 -23.72
N VAL A 75 -0.98 -10.76 -23.07
CA VAL A 75 -0.44 -9.97 -21.95
C VAL A 75 1.03 -9.70 -22.16
N ASP A 76 1.42 -8.43 -22.20
CA ASP A 76 2.80 -8.00 -22.19
C ASP A 76 3.22 -7.57 -20.79
N PHE A 77 4.47 -7.83 -20.42
CA PHE A 77 5.07 -7.35 -19.18
C PHE A 77 6.14 -6.30 -19.46
N LYS A 78 6.21 -5.28 -18.60
CA LYS A 78 7.31 -4.32 -18.55
C LYS A 78 7.65 -3.96 -17.11
N GLY A 79 8.95 -3.78 -16.79
CA GLY A 79 9.40 -3.36 -15.48
C GLY A 79 10.57 -2.38 -15.53
N ARG A 80 10.53 -1.33 -14.68
CA ARG A 80 11.55 -0.28 -14.61
C ARG A 80 11.73 0.28 -13.19
N TYR A 81 12.94 0.73 -12.88
CA TYR A 81 13.19 1.55 -11.69
C TYR A 81 12.62 2.96 -11.86
N VAL A 82 12.08 3.50 -10.77
CA VAL A 82 11.69 4.90 -10.68
C VAL A 82 12.94 5.77 -10.52
N ARG A 83 13.17 6.68 -11.44
CA ARG A 83 14.36 7.57 -11.48
C ARG A 83 14.21 8.74 -10.51
N THR A 84 14.12 8.44 -9.21
CA THR A 84 14.10 9.47 -8.17
C THR A 84 15.46 10.18 -8.08
N LYS A 85 15.48 11.36 -7.44
CA LYS A 85 16.75 12.07 -7.17
C LYS A 85 17.73 11.19 -6.39
N ARG A 86 17.23 10.43 -5.40
CA ARG A 86 18.01 9.47 -4.63
C ARG A 86 18.58 8.37 -5.51
N PHE A 87 17.75 7.69 -6.30
CA PHE A 87 18.20 6.64 -7.23
C PHE A 87 19.35 7.10 -8.14
N LEU A 88 19.22 8.30 -8.72
CA LEU A 88 20.25 8.88 -9.60
C LEU A 88 21.56 9.17 -8.85
N ALA A 89 21.47 9.69 -7.62
CA ALA A 89 22.64 9.97 -6.79
C ALA A 89 23.38 8.67 -6.41
N ASP A 90 22.64 7.66 -5.95
CA ASP A 90 23.19 6.34 -5.58
C ASP A 90 23.84 5.64 -6.79
N ARG A 91 23.19 5.71 -7.95
CA ARG A 91 23.73 5.15 -9.19
C ARG A 91 25.03 5.83 -9.63
N ASN A 92 25.09 7.16 -9.55
CA ASN A 92 26.32 7.92 -9.87
C ASN A 92 27.46 7.59 -8.91
N ALA A 93 27.14 7.35 -7.64
CA ALA A 93 28.12 6.96 -6.61
C ALA A 93 28.47 5.46 -6.64
N ASN A 94 27.76 4.62 -7.38
CA ASN A 94 27.82 3.16 -7.38
C ASN A 94 27.68 2.53 -5.98
N ARG A 95 26.91 3.16 -5.09
CA ARG A 95 26.60 2.71 -3.73
C ARG A 95 25.41 3.48 -3.17
N GLN A 96 24.81 2.96 -2.08
CA GLN A 96 23.82 3.71 -1.30
C GLN A 96 24.50 4.87 -0.55
N LEU A 97 23.97 6.08 -0.72
CA LEU A 97 24.37 7.30 -0.02
C LEU A 97 23.43 7.62 1.15
N TYR A 98 22.18 7.20 1.03
CA TYR A 98 21.14 7.49 2.01
C TYR A 98 21.11 6.44 3.10
N GLY A 99 20.94 6.91 4.35
CA GLY A 99 20.91 6.07 5.53
C GLY A 99 19.55 5.50 5.85
N TYR A 100 19.24 5.34 7.14
CA TYR A 100 17.98 4.76 7.59
C TYR A 100 16.73 5.43 6.99
N TYR A 101 15.71 4.63 6.77
CA TYR A 101 14.40 5.07 6.31
C TYR A 101 13.94 6.33 7.05
N ARG A 102 13.58 7.40 6.30
CA ARG A 102 13.12 8.71 6.78
C ARG A 102 14.07 9.45 7.74
N ASN A 103 15.33 9.03 7.92
CA ASN A 103 16.26 9.74 8.80
C ASN A 103 17.44 10.37 8.04
N PRO A 104 17.34 11.64 7.59
CA PRO A 104 18.40 12.31 6.83
C PRO A 104 19.68 12.58 7.66
N TYR A 105 19.63 12.49 8.99
CA TYR A 105 20.82 12.66 9.82
C TYR A 105 21.82 11.49 9.69
N THR A 106 21.37 10.36 9.09
CA THR A 106 22.20 9.19 8.84
C THR A 106 22.75 9.10 7.40
N ASP A 107 22.40 10.08 6.55
CA ASP A 107 22.84 10.15 5.17
C ASP A 107 24.34 10.46 5.05
N ASP A 108 24.92 10.11 3.92
CA ASP A 108 26.26 10.53 3.56
C ASP A 108 26.36 12.06 3.52
N PRO A 109 27.45 12.67 4.04
CA PRO A 109 27.60 14.13 4.00
C PRO A 109 27.37 14.78 2.63
N ALA A 110 27.68 14.06 1.55
CA ALA A 110 27.52 14.57 0.18
C ALA A 110 26.05 14.82 -0.23
N VAL A 111 25.09 14.16 0.43
CA VAL A 111 23.65 14.25 0.09
C VAL A 111 22.77 14.67 1.29
N ARG A 112 23.38 14.84 2.46
CA ARG A 112 22.66 15.13 3.70
C ARG A 112 21.98 16.51 3.65
N ASP A 113 20.65 16.50 3.73
CA ASP A 113 19.85 17.72 3.79
C ASP A 113 18.60 17.54 4.67
N PRO A 114 18.73 17.71 6.01
CA PRO A 114 17.59 17.57 6.91
C PRO A 114 16.49 18.63 6.72
N SER A 115 16.77 19.71 5.99
CA SER A 115 15.76 20.74 5.70
C SER A 115 14.81 20.33 4.56
N ARG A 116 15.22 19.38 3.73
CA ARG A 116 14.43 18.84 2.62
C ARG A 116 14.39 17.31 2.64
N PRO A 117 13.80 16.72 3.70
CA PRO A 117 13.78 15.26 3.87
C PRO A 117 13.02 14.53 2.75
N ASN A 118 12.08 15.21 2.11
CA ASN A 118 11.28 14.69 0.99
C ASN A 118 12.09 14.38 -0.27
N LEU A 119 13.30 14.96 -0.44
CA LEU A 119 14.14 14.69 -1.60
C LEU A 119 14.80 13.31 -1.58
N ARG A 120 14.72 12.60 -0.46
CA ARG A 120 15.28 11.24 -0.30
C ARG A 120 14.25 10.14 -0.55
N THR A 121 13.03 10.49 -0.99
CA THR A 121 11.98 9.51 -1.30
C THR A 121 12.43 8.53 -2.38
N VAL A 122 12.02 7.28 -2.20
CA VAL A 122 12.27 6.19 -3.15
C VAL A 122 11.09 5.90 -4.07
N SER A 123 9.89 6.43 -3.77
CA SER A 123 8.69 6.27 -4.61
C SER A 123 8.35 4.80 -4.91
N ASN A 124 8.35 3.95 -3.87
CA ASN A 124 8.39 2.49 -4.02
C ASN A 124 7.15 1.77 -3.47
N THR A 125 6.04 2.45 -3.19
CA THR A 125 4.98 1.80 -2.42
C THR A 125 3.73 1.57 -3.25
N ALA A 126 3.12 2.60 -3.84
CA ALA A 126 1.84 2.45 -4.52
C ALA A 126 1.82 3.15 -5.89
N PRO A 127 1.13 2.57 -6.89
CA PRO A 127 0.75 3.28 -8.10
C PRO A 127 -0.56 4.06 -7.85
N LEU A 128 -0.73 5.17 -8.56
CA LEU A 128 -1.96 5.96 -8.58
C LEU A 128 -2.28 6.37 -10.01
N ILE A 129 -3.56 6.29 -10.38
CA ILE A 129 -4.08 6.83 -11.63
C ILE A 129 -5.11 7.90 -11.28
N HIS A 130 -4.89 9.11 -11.77
CA HIS A 130 -5.85 10.20 -11.61
C HIS A 130 -5.69 11.23 -12.73
N ALA A 131 -6.79 11.73 -13.26
CA ALA A 131 -6.83 12.72 -14.33
C ALA A 131 -5.96 12.32 -15.55
N GLY A 132 -6.03 11.05 -15.97
CA GLY A 132 -5.28 10.53 -17.12
C GLY A 132 -3.75 10.40 -16.89
N LYS A 133 -3.28 10.48 -15.66
CA LYS A 133 -1.86 10.41 -15.31
C LYS A 133 -1.56 9.24 -14.39
N LEU A 134 -0.42 8.60 -14.62
CA LEU A 134 0.12 7.55 -13.74
C LEU A 134 1.20 8.15 -12.83
N PHE A 135 1.16 7.76 -11.56
CA PHE A 135 2.13 8.15 -10.54
C PHE A 135 2.64 6.95 -9.75
N THR A 136 3.85 7.08 -9.22
CA THR A 136 4.35 6.24 -8.12
C THR A 136 4.46 7.07 -6.84
N LEU A 137 4.13 6.46 -5.72
CA LEU A 137 3.95 7.13 -4.43
C LEU A 137 4.86 6.57 -3.35
N LYS A 138 5.16 7.43 -2.38
CA LYS A 138 5.78 7.11 -1.09
C LYS A 138 5.40 8.18 -0.07
N GLU A 139 5.09 7.77 1.16
CA GLU A 139 4.63 8.69 2.22
C GLU A 139 5.67 9.72 2.70
N ASP A 140 6.93 9.63 2.27
CA ASP A 140 8.03 10.50 2.68
C ASP A 140 8.41 11.57 1.65
N GLY A 141 7.67 11.70 0.55
CA GLY A 141 7.94 12.68 -0.49
C GLY A 141 6.78 12.91 -1.43
N LEU A 142 7.00 13.67 -2.48
CA LEU A 142 5.98 13.95 -3.49
C LEU A 142 5.89 12.82 -4.53
N PRO A 143 4.73 12.67 -5.21
CA PRO A 143 4.55 11.69 -6.28
C PRO A 143 5.55 11.88 -7.41
N HIS A 144 5.94 10.78 -8.05
CA HIS A 144 6.64 10.82 -9.31
C HIS A 144 5.68 10.46 -10.43
N ARG A 145 5.59 11.34 -11.42
CA ARG A 145 4.82 11.09 -12.65
C ARG A 145 5.56 10.09 -13.52
N ILE A 146 4.82 9.11 -14.02
CA ILE A 146 5.34 8.02 -14.86
C ILE A 146 4.62 8.03 -16.21
N ASP A 147 5.34 7.81 -17.27
CA ASP A 147 4.75 7.53 -18.57
C ASP A 147 4.09 6.14 -18.55
N PRO A 148 2.78 6.00 -18.80
CA PRO A 148 2.07 4.73 -18.62
C PRO A 148 2.42 3.68 -19.69
N VAL A 149 3.08 4.06 -20.79
CA VAL A 149 3.48 3.15 -21.87
C VAL A 149 4.91 2.70 -21.72
N THR A 150 5.83 3.67 -21.53
CA THR A 150 7.27 3.39 -21.45
C THR A 150 7.76 3.09 -20.05
N LEU A 151 6.98 3.43 -19.02
CA LEU A 151 7.33 3.46 -17.60
C LEU A 151 8.50 4.38 -17.26
N GLU A 152 8.82 5.34 -18.12
CA GLU A 152 9.81 6.36 -17.85
C GLU A 152 9.34 7.34 -16.77
N THR A 153 10.25 7.72 -15.89
CA THR A 153 9.98 8.71 -14.84
C THR A 153 10.02 10.11 -15.48
N LEU A 154 8.89 10.80 -15.48
CA LEU A 154 8.72 12.14 -16.04
C LEU A 154 9.11 13.25 -15.05
N GLY A 155 9.24 12.94 -13.76
CA GLY A 155 9.65 13.84 -12.70
C GLY A 155 8.69 13.90 -11.52
N VAL A 156 9.02 14.73 -10.55
CA VAL A 156 8.19 15.00 -9.37
C VAL A 156 6.97 15.81 -9.76
N TRP A 157 5.83 15.53 -9.12
CA TRP A 157 4.58 16.24 -9.35
C TRP A 157 4.10 16.94 -8.07
N ASP A 158 3.97 18.25 -8.12
CA ASP A 158 3.53 19.11 -7.01
C ASP A 158 2.20 19.80 -7.27
N PHE A 159 1.43 19.32 -8.25
CA PHE A 159 0.14 19.88 -8.65
C PHE A 159 0.27 21.35 -9.10
N ASP A 160 1.26 21.63 -9.93
CA ASP A 160 1.60 22.99 -10.44
C ASP A 160 1.86 24.00 -9.32
N GLY A 161 2.52 23.52 -8.23
CA GLY A 161 2.85 24.32 -7.05
C GLY A 161 1.69 24.51 -6.08
N ALA A 162 0.54 23.87 -6.30
CA ALA A 162 -0.60 23.97 -5.37
C ALA A 162 -0.46 23.07 -4.13
N TRP A 163 0.35 22.02 -4.20
CA TRP A 163 0.61 21.12 -3.05
C TRP A 163 1.66 21.74 -2.12
N LYS A 164 1.31 21.98 -0.86
CA LYS A 164 2.16 22.68 0.12
C LYS A 164 2.80 21.77 1.16
N SER A 165 2.29 20.55 1.34
CA SER A 165 2.93 19.57 2.21
C SER A 165 4.26 19.10 1.61
N GLN A 166 5.24 18.81 2.46
CA GLN A 166 6.51 18.18 2.03
C GLN A 166 6.32 16.70 1.64
N THR A 167 5.23 16.09 2.06
CA THR A 167 4.93 14.67 1.93
C THR A 167 3.61 14.45 1.19
N PHE A 168 3.42 13.24 0.66
CA PHE A 168 2.19 12.81 0.01
C PHE A 168 1.87 11.38 0.48
N THR A 169 0.61 11.04 0.63
CA THR A 169 0.17 9.70 1.05
C THR A 169 0.50 8.62 0.01
N GLU A 170 0.66 7.39 0.45
CA GLU A 170 0.66 6.20 -0.42
C GLU A 170 -0.75 5.73 -0.77
N HIS A 171 -1.77 6.18 0.01
CA HIS A 171 -3.16 5.71 -0.07
C HIS A 171 -4.17 6.85 -0.31
N PRO A 172 -4.07 7.60 -1.42
CA PRO A 172 -5.12 8.53 -1.77
C PRO A 172 -6.43 7.77 -2.03
N LYS A 173 -7.56 8.39 -1.73
CA LYS A 173 -8.88 7.79 -1.96
C LYS A 173 -9.54 8.45 -3.17
N LEU A 174 -9.97 7.62 -4.12
CA LEU A 174 -10.73 8.06 -5.27
C LEU A 174 -12.22 7.91 -4.98
N ASP A 175 -12.96 8.98 -5.12
CA ASP A 175 -14.40 8.98 -4.94
C ASP A 175 -15.08 8.71 -6.30
N PRO A 176 -15.70 7.54 -6.50
CA PRO A 176 -16.30 7.18 -7.79
C PRO A 176 -17.53 8.03 -8.15
N VAL A 177 -18.12 8.72 -7.16
CA VAL A 177 -19.33 9.55 -7.39
C VAL A 177 -18.93 10.91 -7.96
N SER A 178 -17.93 11.57 -7.38
CA SER A 178 -17.47 12.90 -7.81
C SER A 178 -16.32 12.86 -8.81
N GLY A 179 -15.59 11.76 -8.87
CA GLY A 179 -14.32 11.65 -9.60
C GLY A 179 -13.16 12.40 -8.92
N GLU A 180 -13.36 12.88 -7.70
CA GLU A 180 -12.32 13.55 -6.93
C GLU A 180 -11.36 12.55 -6.29
N MET A 181 -10.11 12.96 -6.16
CA MET A 181 -9.13 12.33 -5.32
C MET A 181 -9.01 13.10 -4.00
N VAL A 182 -9.05 12.40 -2.88
CA VAL A 182 -8.68 12.96 -1.58
C VAL A 182 -7.37 12.35 -1.14
N ALA A 183 -6.37 13.20 -0.91
CA ALA A 183 -5.03 12.80 -0.54
C ALA A 183 -4.54 13.65 0.64
N PHE A 184 -3.49 13.22 1.31
CA PHE A 184 -2.94 13.93 2.46
C PHE A 184 -1.42 13.80 2.53
N GLY A 185 -0.79 14.67 3.33
CA GLY A 185 0.57 14.50 3.79
C GLY A 185 0.61 14.67 5.30
N TYR A 186 1.28 13.77 5.99
CA TYR A 186 1.59 13.90 7.42
C TYR A 186 3.08 14.20 7.61
N GLU A 187 3.48 14.71 8.77
CA GLU A 187 4.76 15.41 8.88
C GLU A 187 4.87 16.48 7.77
N ALA A 188 3.74 17.18 7.53
CA ALA A 188 3.53 17.99 6.33
C ALA A 188 4.46 19.20 6.24
N THR A 189 4.92 19.73 7.39
CA THR A 189 5.82 20.89 7.47
C THR A 189 7.27 20.49 7.80
N GLY A 190 7.53 19.21 8.04
CA GLY A 190 8.87 18.69 8.33
C GLY A 190 8.85 17.47 9.24
N LEU A 191 10.02 16.91 9.46
CA LEU A 191 10.21 15.71 10.27
C LEU A 191 9.71 15.89 11.70
N ALA A 192 9.05 14.85 12.21
CA ALA A 192 8.54 14.76 13.58
C ALA A 192 7.56 15.90 13.95
N THR A 193 6.78 16.39 12.97
CA THR A 193 5.68 17.33 13.21
C THR A 193 4.33 16.62 13.27
N ASP A 194 3.38 17.20 14.00
CA ASP A 194 2.01 16.69 14.14
C ASP A 194 1.06 17.25 13.09
N ASP A 195 1.59 17.93 12.08
CA ASP A 195 0.81 18.57 11.01
C ASP A 195 0.35 17.55 9.96
N VAL A 196 -0.93 17.62 9.60
CA VAL A 196 -1.54 16.87 8.50
C VAL A 196 -2.23 17.84 7.56
N PHE A 197 -1.81 17.85 6.31
CA PHE A 197 -2.46 18.62 5.24
C PHE A 197 -3.27 17.67 4.37
N ILE A 198 -4.55 17.97 4.19
CA ILE A 198 -5.51 17.15 3.46
C ILE A 198 -5.95 17.94 2.23
N TYR A 199 -5.95 17.32 1.08
CA TYR A 199 -6.28 17.95 -0.19
C TYR A 199 -7.40 17.21 -0.90
N THR A 200 -8.35 17.96 -1.45
CA THR A 200 -9.25 17.47 -2.46
C THR A 200 -8.75 17.92 -3.82
N VAL A 201 -8.48 16.97 -4.69
CA VAL A 201 -8.06 17.20 -6.08
C VAL A 201 -9.24 16.83 -6.98
N ASN A 202 -9.65 17.75 -7.84
CA ASN A 202 -10.80 17.54 -8.72
C ASN A 202 -10.47 16.54 -9.83
N LYS A 203 -11.48 16.09 -10.56
CA LYS A 203 -11.35 15.13 -11.67
C LYS A 203 -10.41 15.56 -12.79
N SER A 204 -10.07 16.85 -12.88
CA SER A 204 -9.09 17.40 -13.84
C SER A 204 -7.67 17.44 -13.30
N GLY A 205 -7.43 16.97 -12.08
CA GLY A 205 -6.10 16.92 -11.45
C GLY A 205 -5.65 18.21 -10.76
N GLN A 206 -6.56 19.15 -10.50
CA GLN A 206 -6.26 20.43 -9.85
C GLN A 206 -6.65 20.36 -8.36
N VAL A 207 -5.81 20.90 -7.48
CA VAL A 207 -6.15 21.07 -6.06
C VAL A 207 -7.31 22.06 -5.94
N ALA A 208 -8.45 21.57 -5.46
CA ALA A 208 -9.68 22.34 -5.30
C ALA A 208 -9.91 22.80 -3.85
N HIS A 209 -9.35 22.08 -2.88
CA HIS A 209 -9.55 22.38 -1.46
C HIS A 209 -8.38 21.87 -0.64
N GLU A 210 -7.99 22.61 0.42
CA GLU A 210 -6.95 22.25 1.38
C GLU A 210 -7.47 22.43 2.80
N ILE A 211 -7.22 21.44 3.66
CA ILE A 211 -7.51 21.45 5.09
C ILE A 211 -6.22 21.18 5.84
N ARG A 212 -5.97 21.89 6.93
CA ARG A 212 -4.81 21.66 7.82
C ARG A 212 -5.30 21.32 9.21
N VAL A 213 -4.82 20.21 9.73
CA VAL A 213 -5.12 19.78 11.09
C VAL A 213 -3.86 19.34 11.81
N LYS A 214 -3.96 19.18 13.14
CA LYS A 214 -2.94 18.57 13.96
C LYS A 214 -3.47 17.31 14.59
N THR A 215 -2.60 16.29 14.66
CA THR A 215 -2.89 15.08 15.41
C THR A 215 -2.60 15.27 16.90
N PRO A 216 -3.26 14.51 17.80
CA PRO A 216 -3.00 14.52 19.24
C PRO A 216 -1.55 14.26 19.65
N TYR A 217 -0.80 13.56 18.81
CA TYR A 217 0.65 13.34 18.96
C TYR A 217 1.25 13.01 17.60
N VAL A 218 2.57 13.17 17.46
CA VAL A 218 3.31 12.79 16.24
C VAL A 218 3.18 11.29 16.00
N THR A 219 2.64 10.90 14.86
CA THR A 219 2.35 9.49 14.53
C THR A 219 2.49 9.22 13.05
N MET A 220 2.78 7.96 12.71
CA MET A 220 2.61 7.45 11.36
C MET A 220 1.12 7.45 10.98
N LEU A 221 0.79 8.04 9.84
CA LEU A 221 -0.53 7.99 9.22
C LEU A 221 -0.40 7.32 7.85
N HIS A 222 -0.44 5.99 7.85
CA HIS A 222 -0.19 5.24 6.61
C HIS A 222 -1.39 5.29 5.67
N ASP A 223 -2.57 4.95 6.18
CA ASP A 223 -3.82 4.97 5.41
C ASP A 223 -4.91 5.75 6.16
N VAL A 224 -5.93 6.15 5.42
CA VAL A 224 -7.11 6.88 5.87
C VAL A 224 -8.36 6.25 5.28
N ALA A 225 -9.54 6.64 5.79
CA ALA A 225 -10.79 6.28 5.15
C ALA A 225 -11.56 7.52 4.73
N LEU A 226 -12.47 7.32 3.78
CA LEU A 226 -13.29 8.39 3.22
C LEU A 226 -14.75 7.94 3.15
N THR A 227 -15.67 8.81 3.54
CA THR A 227 -17.09 8.72 3.16
C THR A 227 -17.41 9.82 2.16
N GLN A 228 -18.63 9.91 1.67
CA GLN A 228 -19.05 11.02 0.80
C GLN A 228 -18.88 12.39 1.48
N GLU A 229 -18.98 12.45 2.81
CA GLU A 229 -19.01 13.69 3.59
C GLU A 229 -17.80 13.89 4.49
N HIS A 230 -17.12 12.82 4.92
CA HIS A 230 -16.10 12.88 5.97
C HIS A 230 -14.78 12.27 5.54
N PHE A 231 -13.70 12.85 6.06
CA PHE A 231 -12.35 12.30 6.06
C PHE A 231 -12.08 11.69 7.44
N ILE A 232 -11.50 10.50 7.47
CA ILE A 232 -11.33 9.68 8.67
C ILE A 232 -9.84 9.38 8.85
N ILE A 233 -9.28 9.80 10.00
CA ILE A 233 -7.86 9.67 10.34
C ILE A 233 -7.69 8.63 11.46
N PRO A 234 -7.36 7.38 11.17
CA PRO A 234 -6.99 6.42 12.20
C PRO A 234 -5.53 6.62 12.60
N MET A 235 -5.27 6.83 13.89
CA MET A 235 -3.93 6.99 14.42
C MET A 235 -3.37 5.66 14.93
N CYS A 236 -2.10 5.44 14.65
CA CYS A 236 -1.33 4.30 15.13
C CYS A 236 -0.42 4.70 16.29
N GLY A 237 0.08 3.72 17.04
CA GLY A 237 1.05 3.93 18.13
C GLY A 237 2.51 4.09 17.66
N TYR A 238 2.79 4.26 16.35
CA TYR A 238 4.15 4.54 15.87
C TYR A 238 4.46 6.02 16.03
N VAL A 239 5.47 6.32 16.83
CA VAL A 239 5.88 7.66 17.21
C VAL A 239 7.31 7.96 16.83
N THR A 240 7.66 9.24 16.76
CA THR A 240 9.04 9.72 16.56
C THR A 240 9.27 11.07 17.23
N SER A 241 10.53 11.53 17.27
CA SER A 241 10.91 12.89 17.67
C SER A 241 12.21 13.30 16.96
N LEU A 242 12.42 14.62 16.84
CA LEU A 242 13.67 15.13 16.26
C LEU A 242 14.91 14.69 17.05
N ASP A 243 14.80 14.50 18.36
CA ASP A 243 15.92 14.05 19.20
C ASP A 243 16.32 12.60 18.86
N ILE A 244 15.34 11.71 18.63
CA ILE A 244 15.57 10.33 18.16
C ILE A 244 16.30 10.36 16.81
N LEU A 245 15.84 11.19 15.87
CA LEU A 245 16.43 11.28 14.53
C LEU A 245 17.86 11.85 14.57
N LYS A 246 18.11 12.91 15.33
CA LYS A 246 19.44 13.51 15.51
C LYS A 246 20.44 12.55 16.17
N GLN A 247 19.98 11.58 16.95
CA GLN A 247 20.81 10.50 17.50
C GLN A 247 21.15 9.43 16.46
N GLY A 248 20.72 9.57 15.21
CA GLY A 248 20.97 8.60 14.14
C GLY A 248 20.18 7.30 14.26
N LYS A 249 19.05 7.31 14.97
CA LYS A 249 18.22 6.13 15.18
C LYS A 249 17.16 5.99 14.07
N ILE A 250 16.51 4.82 14.03
CA ILE A 250 15.36 4.52 13.15
C ILE A 250 14.23 5.52 13.43
N HIS A 251 13.47 5.89 12.38
CA HIS A 251 12.46 6.96 12.46
C HIS A 251 11.27 6.57 13.35
N TRP A 252 10.66 5.40 13.15
CA TRP A 252 9.44 5.00 13.85
C TRP A 252 9.71 4.04 14.99
N TRP A 253 9.00 4.26 16.11
CA TRP A 253 9.05 3.45 17.32
C TRP A 253 7.63 3.15 17.78
N TRP A 254 7.32 1.90 18.09
CA TRP A 254 6.02 1.54 18.62
C TRP A 254 5.91 1.87 20.10
N ASP A 255 4.89 2.67 20.45
CA ASP A 255 4.56 3.03 21.85
C ASP A 255 3.19 2.46 22.22
N ASN A 256 3.17 1.35 22.96
CA ASN A 256 1.95 0.68 23.42
C ASN A 256 1.16 1.46 24.48
N THR A 257 1.70 2.55 25.01
CA THR A 257 1.02 3.45 25.96
C THR A 257 0.18 4.51 25.26
N LYS A 258 0.38 4.73 23.96
CA LYS A 258 -0.39 5.69 23.18
C LYS A 258 -1.77 5.13 22.86
N PRO A 259 -2.86 5.81 23.21
CA PRO A 259 -4.19 5.40 22.82
C PRO A 259 -4.36 5.49 21.31
N GLY A 260 -5.11 4.56 20.73
CA GLY A 260 -5.60 4.75 19.35
C GLY A 260 -6.63 5.87 19.31
N TYR A 261 -6.57 6.68 18.26
CA TYR A 261 -7.59 7.68 17.96
C TYR A 261 -8.13 7.50 16.55
N ILE A 262 -9.40 7.83 16.36
CA ILE A 262 -9.99 8.02 15.03
C ILE A 262 -10.48 9.47 14.96
N GLY A 263 -9.81 10.28 14.15
CA GLY A 263 -10.22 11.65 13.86
C GLY A 263 -11.25 11.69 12.73
N ILE A 264 -12.30 12.48 12.91
CA ILE A 264 -13.33 12.67 11.87
C ILE A 264 -13.57 14.14 11.64
N LEU A 265 -13.53 14.54 10.38
CA LEU A 265 -13.79 15.91 9.97
C LEU A 265 -14.52 15.95 8.63
N SER A 266 -15.21 17.07 8.37
CA SER A 266 -15.87 17.30 7.09
C SER A 266 -14.86 17.41 5.94
N ARG A 267 -15.13 16.76 4.81
CA ARG A 267 -14.33 16.89 3.57
C ARG A 267 -14.33 18.31 2.99
N ARG A 268 -15.33 19.11 3.33
CA ARG A 268 -15.56 20.46 2.79
C ARG A 268 -15.36 21.55 3.85
N GLY A 269 -14.97 21.17 5.06
CA GLY A 269 -14.72 22.08 6.18
C GLY A 269 -13.35 22.74 6.14
N ASP A 270 -13.01 23.46 7.22
CA ASP A 270 -11.71 24.08 7.43
C ASP A 270 -10.82 23.33 8.45
N GLY A 271 -11.27 22.15 8.89
CA GLY A 271 -10.59 21.29 9.87
C GLY A 271 -10.86 21.62 11.33
N LYS A 272 -11.54 22.74 11.64
CA LYS A 272 -11.89 23.09 13.04
C LYS A 272 -12.96 22.20 13.63
N ASP A 273 -13.71 21.49 12.80
CA ASP A 273 -14.76 20.54 13.16
C ASP A 273 -14.22 19.15 13.50
N ILE A 274 -12.91 18.94 13.48
CA ILE A 274 -12.32 17.62 13.77
C ILE A 274 -12.71 17.14 15.18
N ARG A 275 -13.20 15.92 15.25
CA ARG A 275 -13.49 15.22 16.49
C ARG A 275 -12.63 13.96 16.58
N TRP A 276 -12.03 13.77 17.75
CA TRP A 276 -11.16 12.63 18.03
C TRP A 276 -11.90 11.62 18.92
N PHE A 277 -12.05 10.39 18.43
CA PHE A 277 -12.67 9.28 19.15
C PHE A 277 -11.58 8.33 19.64
N LYS A 278 -11.55 8.10 20.94
CA LYS A 278 -10.53 7.30 21.61
C LYS A 278 -10.88 5.82 21.61
N GLY A 279 -9.89 4.98 21.35
CA GLY A 279 -9.97 3.53 21.40
C GLY A 279 -8.69 2.89 21.94
N PRO A 280 -8.62 1.54 21.90
CA PRO A 280 -7.43 0.81 22.33
C PRO A 280 -6.21 1.13 21.48
N ALA A 281 -5.00 0.89 22.03
CA ALA A 281 -3.73 1.02 21.32
C ALA A 281 -3.64 -0.05 20.23
N ARG A 282 -4.06 0.29 19.03
CA ARG A 282 -4.04 -0.54 17.83
C ARG A 282 -3.53 0.26 16.65
N CYS A 283 -3.14 -0.45 15.60
CA CYS A 283 -2.75 0.17 14.33
C CYS A 283 -3.65 -0.33 13.21
N MET A 284 -4.16 0.59 12.42
CA MET A 284 -4.78 0.32 11.13
C MET A 284 -3.79 0.72 10.05
N MET A 285 -3.29 -0.27 9.28
CA MET A 285 -2.39 0.04 8.17
C MET A 285 -3.16 0.27 6.87
N HIS A 286 -4.16 -0.55 6.59
CA HIS A 286 -4.96 -0.41 5.38
C HIS A 286 -6.45 -0.49 5.70
N THR A 287 -7.26 0.26 4.97
CA THR A 287 -8.73 0.19 5.07
C THR A 287 -9.31 -0.68 3.96
N PHE A 288 -10.46 -1.30 4.22
CA PHE A 288 -11.33 -1.73 3.12
C PHE A 288 -12.11 -0.53 2.58
N ASN A 289 -12.97 0.06 3.41
CA ASN A 289 -13.80 1.21 3.02
C ASN A 289 -14.50 1.83 4.24
N ALA A 290 -15.09 3.01 4.03
CA ALA A 290 -16.03 3.61 4.97
C ALA A 290 -17.22 4.26 4.25
N HIS A 291 -18.35 4.32 4.93
CA HIS A 291 -19.55 5.00 4.45
C HIS A 291 -20.35 5.59 5.60
N THR A 292 -21.33 6.41 5.26
CA THR A 292 -22.24 7.06 6.23
C THR A 292 -23.63 6.45 6.15
N ILE A 293 -24.22 6.10 7.31
CA ILE A 293 -25.62 5.68 7.45
C ILE A 293 -26.29 6.61 8.46
N GLY A 294 -27.10 7.55 8.00
CA GLY A 294 -27.71 8.56 8.85
C GLY A 294 -26.67 9.42 9.56
N SER A 295 -26.59 9.37 10.89
CA SER A 295 -25.56 10.07 11.68
C SER A 295 -24.33 9.21 11.98
N LYS A 296 -24.26 7.98 11.47
CA LYS A 296 -23.22 7.03 11.81
C LYS A 296 -22.24 6.85 10.67
N ILE A 297 -20.96 6.88 10.99
CA ILE A 297 -19.89 6.43 10.13
C ILE A 297 -19.63 4.96 10.42
N VAL A 298 -19.54 4.16 9.37
CA VAL A 298 -19.17 2.75 9.41
C VAL A 298 -17.87 2.59 8.66
N LEU A 299 -16.82 2.06 9.35
CA LEU A 299 -15.51 1.80 8.80
C LEU A 299 -15.22 0.29 8.89
N TYR A 300 -14.77 -0.30 7.80
CA TYR A 300 -14.27 -1.67 7.74
C TYR A 300 -12.77 -1.67 7.51
N ALA A 301 -12.03 -2.24 8.45
CA ALA A 301 -10.58 -2.31 8.35
C ALA A 301 -10.01 -3.47 9.19
N PRO A 302 -8.85 -4.02 8.80
CA PRO A 302 -8.05 -4.83 9.71
C PRO A 302 -7.32 -3.92 10.71
N PHE A 303 -7.36 -4.31 11.99
CA PHE A 303 -6.66 -3.62 13.07
C PHE A 303 -5.64 -4.56 13.70
N TRP A 304 -4.39 -4.12 13.72
CA TRP A 304 -3.27 -4.80 14.35
C TRP A 304 -3.29 -4.57 15.86
N ASP A 305 -3.21 -5.64 16.64
CA ASP A 305 -3.28 -5.57 18.10
C ASP A 305 -1.96 -5.12 18.78
N GLY A 306 -0.91 -4.80 18.00
CA GLY A 306 0.38 -4.34 18.52
C GLY A 306 1.33 -3.94 17.38
N ASN A 307 2.62 -3.82 17.73
CA ASN A 307 3.67 -3.62 16.73
C ASN A 307 3.64 -4.77 15.71
N PHE A 308 3.52 -4.46 14.43
CA PHE A 308 3.52 -5.49 13.39
C PHE A 308 4.75 -5.43 12.49
N PHE A 309 5.55 -4.35 12.57
CA PHE A 309 6.81 -4.22 11.87
C PHE A 309 7.98 -4.73 12.73
N PRO A 310 8.61 -5.85 12.38
CA PRO A 310 9.72 -6.40 13.17
C PRO A 310 10.98 -5.53 13.16
N PHE A 311 11.07 -4.59 12.22
CA PHE A 311 12.19 -3.66 12.07
C PHE A 311 11.97 -2.30 12.72
N PHE A 312 10.78 -2.02 13.31
CA PHE A 312 10.55 -0.86 14.14
C PHE A 312 10.55 -1.27 15.62
N PRO A 313 11.47 -0.71 16.44
CA PRO A 313 11.59 -1.10 17.83
C PRO A 313 10.42 -0.61 18.69
N ASN A 314 10.22 -1.25 19.83
CA ASN A 314 9.30 -0.77 20.87
C ASN A 314 9.98 0.30 21.72
N VAL A 315 9.23 1.35 22.12
CA VAL A 315 9.75 2.45 22.95
C VAL A 315 10.25 1.97 24.31
N ASP A 316 9.59 0.95 24.89
CA ASP A 316 9.96 0.36 26.17
C ASP A 316 11.16 -0.61 26.09
N GLY A 317 11.75 -0.78 24.91
CA GLY A 317 12.87 -1.70 24.68
C GLY A 317 12.50 -3.17 24.66
N SER A 318 11.22 -3.53 24.80
CA SER A 318 10.77 -4.91 24.66
C SER A 318 10.99 -5.44 23.24
N PRO A 319 11.25 -6.74 23.05
CA PRO A 319 11.43 -7.33 21.73
C PRO A 319 10.11 -7.33 20.94
N PHE A 320 10.23 -7.46 19.61
CA PHE A 320 9.08 -7.70 18.74
C PHE A 320 8.38 -9.01 19.09
N GLU A 321 7.05 -8.97 19.26
CA GLU A 321 6.21 -10.11 19.61
C GLU A 321 5.35 -10.58 18.42
N PRO A 322 5.77 -11.60 17.66
CA PRO A 322 5.01 -12.09 16.48
C PRO A 322 3.57 -12.51 16.80
N LYS A 323 3.30 -12.98 18.01
CA LYS A 323 1.95 -13.41 18.45
C LYS A 323 0.97 -12.24 18.56
N ARG A 324 1.46 -11.02 18.82
CA ARG A 324 0.66 -9.78 18.86
C ARG A 324 0.58 -9.08 17.51
N ALA A 325 1.48 -9.42 16.58
CA ALA A 325 1.46 -8.90 15.21
C ALA A 325 0.36 -9.60 14.39
N ARG A 326 -0.91 -9.40 14.77
CA ARG A 326 -2.10 -10.02 14.17
C ARG A 326 -3.15 -8.96 13.93
N ALA A 327 -3.68 -8.92 12.70
CA ALA A 327 -4.78 -8.03 12.32
C ALA A 327 -6.02 -8.85 11.98
N PHE A 328 -7.16 -8.37 12.44
CA PHE A 328 -8.47 -8.95 12.17
C PHE A 328 -9.42 -7.90 11.65
N VAL A 329 -10.30 -8.30 10.73
CA VAL A 329 -11.29 -7.40 10.15
C VAL A 329 -12.31 -7.00 11.21
N ARG A 330 -12.40 -5.70 11.43
CA ARG A 330 -13.35 -5.09 12.37
C ARG A 330 -14.25 -4.12 11.63
N LYS A 331 -15.48 -4.02 12.13
CA LYS A 331 -16.42 -2.96 11.79
C LYS A 331 -16.42 -1.96 12.94
N ILE A 332 -16.00 -0.75 12.65
CA ILE A 332 -16.04 0.38 13.59
C ILE A 332 -17.29 1.22 13.28
N THR A 333 -18.05 1.56 14.31
CA THR A 333 -19.23 2.45 14.17
C THR A 333 -19.06 3.65 15.07
N ILE A 334 -19.17 4.85 14.51
CA ILE A 334 -19.04 6.14 15.18
C ILE A 334 -20.31 6.93 14.96
N ASP A 335 -21.03 7.26 16.03
CA ASP A 335 -22.23 8.10 15.95
C ASP A 335 -21.88 9.56 16.17
N LEU A 336 -21.95 10.38 15.12
CA LEU A 336 -21.61 11.79 15.15
C LEU A 336 -22.59 12.63 15.98
N LYS A 337 -23.80 12.13 16.26
CA LYS A 337 -24.74 12.79 17.18
C LYS A 337 -24.49 12.45 18.64
N SER A 338 -23.73 11.42 18.92
CA SER A 338 -23.35 11.08 20.29
C SER A 338 -22.43 12.15 20.90
N LYS A 339 -22.59 12.40 22.19
CA LYS A 339 -21.65 13.22 22.99
C LYS A 339 -20.42 12.43 23.43
N SER A 340 -20.42 11.10 23.23
CA SER A 340 -19.27 10.23 23.54
C SER A 340 -18.09 10.56 22.63
N ASP A 341 -16.90 10.43 23.16
CA ASP A 341 -15.63 10.48 22.44
C ASP A 341 -15.06 9.07 22.15
N THR A 342 -15.91 8.03 22.23
CA THR A 342 -15.59 6.64 21.94
C THR A 342 -16.41 6.10 20.77
N TYR A 343 -15.99 4.97 20.23
CA TYR A 343 -16.68 4.25 19.18
C TYR A 343 -17.02 2.82 19.60
N THR A 344 -17.90 2.16 18.84
CA THR A 344 -18.15 0.72 18.99
C THR A 344 -17.37 -0.05 17.95
N GLU A 345 -16.90 -1.24 18.31
CA GLU A 345 -16.24 -2.16 17.38
C GLU A 345 -16.89 -3.55 17.43
N GLU A 346 -16.95 -4.17 16.27
CA GLU A 346 -17.41 -5.53 16.07
C GLU A 346 -16.33 -6.31 15.30
N LEU A 347 -15.92 -7.45 15.85
CA LEU A 347 -15.02 -8.38 15.17
C LEU A 347 -15.83 -9.17 14.13
N LEU A 348 -15.57 -8.95 12.85
CA LEU A 348 -16.31 -9.62 11.77
C LEU A 348 -15.74 -11.00 11.43
N PHE A 349 -14.42 -11.12 11.49
CA PHE A 349 -13.72 -12.37 11.18
C PHE A 349 -12.63 -12.61 12.22
N GLU A 350 -12.75 -13.70 12.99
CA GLU A 350 -11.74 -14.12 13.98
C GLU A 350 -10.50 -14.73 13.31
N SER A 351 -10.60 -15.11 12.07
CA SER A 351 -9.54 -15.59 11.19
C SER A 351 -9.98 -15.46 9.73
N PRO A 352 -9.06 -15.39 8.77
CA PRO A 352 -7.61 -15.34 8.94
C PRO A 352 -7.08 -13.97 9.41
N VAL A 353 -5.79 -13.89 9.71
CA VAL A 353 -5.09 -12.60 9.84
C VAL A 353 -4.92 -12.01 8.44
N VAL A 354 -5.37 -10.78 8.25
CA VAL A 354 -5.39 -10.09 6.96
C VAL A 354 -4.90 -8.65 7.06
N ASP A 355 -4.41 -8.15 5.94
CA ASP A 355 -4.15 -6.73 5.68
C ASP A 355 -4.30 -6.47 4.17
N LEU A 356 -3.94 -5.29 3.66
CA LEU A 356 -4.01 -4.93 2.24
C LEU A 356 -5.43 -5.09 1.65
N GLY A 357 -6.43 -4.61 2.38
CA GLY A 357 -7.83 -4.71 2.00
C GLY A 357 -8.15 -3.96 0.70
N LYS A 358 -8.93 -4.59 -0.17
CA LYS A 358 -9.50 -3.99 -1.38
C LYS A 358 -11.01 -4.14 -1.39
N VAL A 359 -11.67 -3.24 -2.07
CA VAL A 359 -13.10 -3.32 -2.42
C VAL A 359 -13.26 -3.16 -3.93
N ASP A 360 -14.46 -3.37 -4.40
CA ASP A 360 -14.84 -2.94 -5.74
C ASP A 360 -14.73 -1.40 -5.81
N PRO A 361 -13.86 -0.83 -6.66
CA PRO A 361 -13.59 0.61 -6.66
C PRO A 361 -14.83 1.46 -6.95
N ARG A 362 -15.86 0.90 -7.58
CA ARG A 362 -17.14 1.57 -7.84
C ARG A 362 -17.96 1.82 -6.57
N PHE A 363 -17.62 1.13 -5.46
CA PHE A 363 -18.25 1.23 -4.14
C PHE A 363 -17.36 1.92 -3.09
N MET A 364 -16.21 2.45 -3.46
CA MET A 364 -15.41 3.27 -2.55
C MET A 364 -16.25 4.44 -2.04
N THR A 365 -16.20 4.73 -0.72
CA THR A 365 -16.98 5.76 -0.02
C THR A 365 -18.50 5.47 0.13
N LEU A 366 -18.98 4.41 -0.49
CA LEU A 366 -20.37 3.96 -0.45
C LEU A 366 -20.52 2.71 0.42
N GLU A 367 -21.75 2.35 0.75
CA GLU A 367 -22.04 1.08 1.40
C GLU A 367 -21.60 -0.08 0.49
N GLN A 368 -20.80 -1.00 1.04
CA GLN A 368 -20.31 -2.18 0.34
C GLN A 368 -20.60 -3.44 1.16
N ARG A 369 -20.68 -4.55 0.48
CA ARG A 369 -20.85 -5.88 1.06
C ARG A 369 -19.55 -6.68 1.08
N TYR A 370 -18.69 -6.53 0.07
CA TYR A 370 -17.54 -7.39 -0.13
C TYR A 370 -16.22 -6.66 0.08
N GLY A 371 -15.29 -7.36 0.75
CA GLY A 371 -13.87 -7.02 0.77
C GLY A 371 -13.04 -8.13 0.15
N PHE A 372 -11.89 -7.79 -0.42
CA PHE A 372 -10.97 -8.71 -1.06
C PHE A 372 -9.57 -8.50 -0.50
N THR A 373 -8.86 -9.59 -0.18
CA THR A 373 -7.46 -9.53 0.24
C THR A 373 -6.80 -10.89 0.19
N GLY A 374 -5.45 -10.89 0.25
CA GLY A 374 -4.65 -12.10 0.43
C GLY A 374 -4.55 -12.51 1.90
N PHE A 375 -4.49 -13.81 2.16
CA PHE A 375 -4.30 -14.34 3.51
C PHE A 375 -3.57 -15.69 3.50
N ALA A 376 -3.03 -16.05 4.67
CA ALA A 376 -2.45 -17.36 4.91
C ALA A 376 -3.51 -18.31 5.46
N ASP A 377 -3.84 -19.37 4.72
CA ASP A 377 -4.65 -20.48 5.22
C ASP A 377 -3.72 -21.65 5.62
N PRO A 378 -3.53 -21.91 6.92
CA PRO A 378 -2.63 -22.96 7.39
C PRO A 378 -3.18 -24.39 7.15
N LYS A 379 -4.45 -24.51 6.72
CA LYS A 379 -5.07 -25.80 6.36
C LYS A 379 -4.72 -26.21 4.93
N ARG A 380 -4.24 -25.29 4.11
CA ARG A 380 -3.78 -25.59 2.75
C ARG A 380 -2.34 -26.08 2.78
N PRO A 381 -1.98 -27.06 1.91
CA PRO A 381 -0.62 -27.59 1.86
C PRO A 381 0.39 -26.52 1.45
N PHE A 382 1.61 -26.62 2.01
CA PHE A 382 2.76 -25.88 1.52
C PHE A 382 3.98 -26.82 1.50
N ASP A 383 4.54 -27.05 0.32
CA ASP A 383 5.64 -27.98 0.09
C ASP A 383 6.99 -27.26 0.27
N THR A 384 7.51 -27.27 1.49
CA THR A 384 8.81 -26.65 1.83
C THR A 384 10.00 -27.36 1.16
N ALA A 385 9.87 -28.64 0.77
CA ALA A 385 10.95 -29.36 0.08
C ALA A 385 11.15 -28.81 -1.34
N ARG A 386 10.07 -28.47 -2.03
CA ARG A 386 10.12 -27.86 -3.38
C ARG A 386 10.31 -26.35 -3.33
N ALA A 387 9.64 -25.65 -2.42
CA ALA A 387 9.70 -24.20 -2.31
C ALA A 387 11.00 -23.67 -1.66
N GLY A 388 11.73 -24.53 -0.94
CA GLY A 388 12.90 -24.14 -0.15
C GLY A 388 12.53 -23.50 1.20
N ASN A 389 13.54 -23.04 1.90
CA ASN A 389 13.35 -22.39 3.21
C ASN A 389 12.88 -20.94 3.01
N ILE A 390 11.58 -20.73 3.00
CA ILE A 390 10.97 -19.41 2.85
C ILE A 390 10.96 -18.68 4.20
N GLN A 391 11.52 -17.49 4.21
CA GLN A 391 11.46 -16.60 5.37
C GLN A 391 10.17 -15.79 5.35
N GLY A 392 9.49 -15.71 6.48
CA GLY A 392 8.26 -14.92 6.65
C GLY A 392 6.97 -15.71 6.44
N ARG A 393 5.87 -14.98 6.35
CA ARG A 393 4.53 -15.55 6.18
C ARG A 393 4.25 -15.82 4.70
N VAL A 394 3.75 -17.00 4.40
CA VAL A 394 3.23 -17.34 3.07
C VAL A 394 1.76 -16.95 3.00
N THR A 395 1.42 -16.06 2.06
CA THR A 395 0.05 -15.71 1.70
C THR A 395 -0.37 -16.62 0.56
N ASN A 396 -1.14 -17.66 0.83
CA ASN A 396 -1.44 -18.71 -0.15
C ASN A 396 -2.86 -18.67 -0.73
N CYS A 397 -3.72 -17.78 -0.21
CA CYS A 397 -5.10 -17.62 -0.67
C CYS A 397 -5.46 -16.17 -0.96
N TYR A 398 -6.30 -15.93 -1.97
CA TYR A 398 -7.13 -14.72 -2.08
C TYR A 398 -8.51 -15.00 -1.54
N GLY A 399 -9.08 -14.07 -0.77
CA GLY A 399 -10.40 -14.17 -0.16
C GLY A 399 -11.37 -13.12 -0.62
N ARG A 400 -12.65 -13.52 -0.76
CA ARG A 400 -13.81 -12.63 -0.78
C ARG A 400 -14.50 -12.72 0.57
N PHE A 401 -14.45 -11.64 1.33
CA PHE A 401 -15.04 -11.48 2.66
C PHE A 401 -16.42 -10.83 2.51
N ASP A 402 -17.47 -11.55 2.85
CA ASP A 402 -18.85 -11.01 2.88
C ASP A 402 -19.12 -10.40 4.26
N PHE A 403 -19.07 -9.10 4.37
CA PHE A 403 -19.26 -8.36 5.64
C PHE A 403 -20.68 -8.43 6.19
N THR A 404 -21.66 -8.84 5.37
CA THR A 404 -23.04 -8.98 5.80
C THR A 404 -23.30 -10.37 6.42
N THR A 405 -22.73 -11.41 5.82
CA THR A 405 -23.01 -12.80 6.25
C THR A 405 -21.89 -13.44 7.03
N GLY A 406 -20.70 -12.81 7.10
CA GLY A 406 -19.50 -13.40 7.70
C GLY A 406 -18.90 -14.56 6.90
N LYS A 407 -19.34 -14.75 5.64
CA LYS A 407 -18.84 -15.84 4.78
C LYS A 407 -17.53 -15.45 4.12
N LEU A 408 -16.57 -16.38 4.10
CA LEU A 408 -15.30 -16.27 3.37
C LEU A 408 -15.27 -17.34 2.27
N ASN A 409 -15.11 -16.90 1.00
CA ASN A 409 -14.77 -17.76 -0.12
C ASN A 409 -13.31 -17.52 -0.51
N ALA A 410 -12.57 -18.57 -0.90
CA ALA A 410 -11.15 -18.47 -1.13
C ALA A 410 -10.68 -19.18 -2.39
N TYR A 411 -9.78 -18.53 -3.10
CA TYR A 411 -8.91 -19.07 -4.13
C TYR A 411 -7.60 -19.54 -3.49
N PHE A 412 -7.10 -20.73 -3.86
CA PHE A 412 -5.81 -21.25 -3.41
C PHE A 412 -4.80 -21.23 -4.56
N ALA A 413 -3.65 -20.57 -4.36
CA ALA A 413 -2.67 -20.35 -5.43
C ALA A 413 -1.82 -21.59 -5.80
N GLY A 414 -1.69 -22.55 -4.88
CA GLY A 414 -0.83 -23.73 -5.02
C GLY A 414 0.11 -23.91 -3.83
N ASP A 415 0.70 -25.10 -3.74
CA ASP A 415 1.50 -25.55 -2.59
C ASP A 415 2.92 -25.00 -2.51
N THR A 416 3.39 -24.27 -3.53
CA THR A 416 4.71 -23.62 -3.56
C THR A 416 4.61 -22.11 -3.82
N HIS A 417 3.40 -21.55 -3.71
CA HIS A 417 3.14 -20.16 -4.08
C HIS A 417 2.90 -19.25 -2.89
N SER A 418 3.32 -17.99 -3.00
CA SER A 418 2.90 -16.91 -2.14
C SER A 418 2.38 -15.74 -2.96
N LEU A 419 1.16 -15.32 -2.65
CA LEU A 419 0.46 -14.23 -3.31
C LEU A 419 0.90 -12.88 -2.75
N GLN A 420 1.01 -11.89 -3.62
CA GLN A 420 1.10 -10.47 -3.29
C GLN A 420 -0.31 -9.86 -3.23
N GLU A 421 -0.42 -8.55 -3.02
CA GLU A 421 -1.72 -7.87 -3.03
C GLU A 421 -2.47 -8.11 -4.35
N CYS A 422 -3.80 -8.33 -4.27
CA CYS A 422 -4.67 -8.35 -5.45
C CYS A 422 -5.33 -6.99 -5.68
N SER A 423 -5.75 -6.73 -6.93
CA SER A 423 -6.71 -5.69 -7.27
C SER A 423 -8.00 -6.32 -7.76
N PHE A 424 -9.13 -5.68 -7.43
CA PHE A 424 -10.42 -6.04 -8.00
C PHE A 424 -10.58 -5.29 -9.33
N VAL A 425 -10.92 -6.03 -10.38
CA VAL A 425 -11.19 -5.51 -11.73
C VAL A 425 -12.65 -5.73 -12.06
N PRO A 426 -13.48 -4.69 -12.12
CA PRO A 426 -14.90 -4.82 -12.44
C PRO A 426 -15.09 -5.44 -13.82
N ARG A 427 -16.08 -6.33 -13.97
CA ARG A 427 -16.48 -6.84 -15.28
C ARG A 427 -17.12 -5.70 -16.09
N PRO A 428 -16.68 -5.45 -17.32
CA PRO A 428 -17.24 -4.39 -18.16
C PRO A 428 -18.76 -4.52 -18.30
N GLY A 429 -19.47 -3.40 -18.12
CA GLY A 429 -20.94 -3.34 -18.20
C GLY A 429 -21.70 -3.86 -16.97
N SER A 430 -21.05 -4.54 -16.04
CA SER A 430 -21.70 -4.97 -14.79
C SER A 430 -21.89 -3.80 -13.82
N ARG A 431 -23.03 -3.81 -13.13
CA ARG A 431 -23.36 -2.89 -12.03
C ARG A 431 -23.39 -3.57 -10.66
N SER A 432 -23.29 -4.90 -10.64
CA SER A 432 -23.33 -5.69 -9.41
C SER A 432 -22.00 -5.60 -8.69
N GLU A 433 -22.02 -5.34 -7.38
CA GLU A 433 -20.84 -5.37 -6.54
C GLU A 433 -20.18 -6.76 -6.57
N GLY A 434 -18.86 -6.76 -6.69
CA GLY A 434 -18.07 -7.99 -6.69
C GLY A 434 -18.16 -8.83 -7.97
N ASP A 435 -18.86 -8.35 -9.02
CA ASP A 435 -18.83 -8.98 -10.34
C ASP A 435 -17.62 -8.48 -11.12
N GLY A 436 -16.61 -9.33 -11.20
CA GLY A 436 -15.32 -9.00 -11.80
C GLY A 436 -14.26 -10.05 -11.52
N TYR A 437 -13.01 -9.63 -11.60
CA TYR A 437 -11.84 -10.48 -11.44
C TYR A 437 -10.96 -10.00 -10.30
N LEU A 438 -10.29 -10.92 -9.61
CA LEU A 438 -9.13 -10.62 -8.81
C LEU A 438 -7.88 -10.83 -9.65
N VAL A 439 -7.04 -9.80 -9.72
CA VAL A 439 -5.78 -9.84 -10.45
C VAL A 439 -4.64 -9.54 -9.48
N GLY A 440 -3.64 -10.42 -9.42
CA GLY A 440 -2.51 -10.24 -8.52
C GLY A 440 -1.34 -11.17 -8.84
N VAL A 441 -0.15 -10.82 -8.37
CA VAL A 441 1.07 -11.57 -8.66
C VAL A 441 1.32 -12.62 -7.58
N ALA A 442 1.69 -13.81 -8.01
CA ALA A 442 2.18 -14.90 -7.17
C ALA A 442 3.69 -15.11 -7.37
N ALA A 443 4.38 -15.36 -6.28
CA ALA A 443 5.72 -15.92 -6.27
C ALA A 443 5.62 -17.44 -6.34
N ASN A 444 6.12 -18.07 -7.40
CA ASN A 444 6.30 -19.51 -7.49
C ASN A 444 7.73 -19.86 -7.04
N TYR A 445 7.86 -20.28 -5.81
CA TYR A 445 9.17 -20.53 -5.21
C TYR A 445 9.88 -21.75 -5.80
N ALA A 446 9.12 -22.78 -6.21
CA ALA A 446 9.70 -23.99 -6.80
C ALA A 446 10.30 -23.72 -8.18
N GLU A 447 9.68 -22.84 -8.96
CA GLU A 447 10.12 -22.51 -10.33
C GLU A 447 10.98 -21.23 -10.38
N MET A 448 11.17 -20.55 -9.24
CA MET A 448 11.93 -19.29 -9.14
C MET A 448 11.45 -18.23 -10.13
N ARG A 449 10.12 -18.11 -10.30
CA ARG A 449 9.48 -17.16 -11.21
C ARG A 449 8.26 -16.49 -10.59
N SER A 450 7.77 -15.43 -11.22
CA SER A 450 6.51 -14.78 -10.87
C SER A 450 5.42 -15.14 -11.87
N GLU A 451 4.18 -15.19 -11.38
CA GLU A 451 3.01 -15.55 -12.16
C GLU A 451 1.88 -14.56 -11.84
N LEU A 452 1.24 -13.98 -12.87
CA LEU A 452 0.06 -13.16 -12.65
C LEU A 452 -1.18 -14.06 -12.63
N ILE A 453 -1.93 -14.01 -11.55
CA ILE A 453 -3.15 -14.78 -11.34
C ILE A 453 -4.36 -13.93 -11.73
N ILE A 454 -5.28 -14.53 -12.45
CA ILE A 454 -6.60 -13.98 -12.78
C ILE A 454 -7.64 -14.96 -12.28
N ALA A 455 -8.43 -14.57 -11.27
CA ALA A 455 -9.49 -15.41 -10.70
C ALA A 455 -10.84 -14.70 -10.80
N ASP A 456 -11.92 -15.45 -11.03
CA ASP A 456 -13.28 -14.89 -10.99
C ASP A 456 -13.67 -14.58 -9.54
N ALA A 457 -13.90 -13.32 -9.23
CA ALA A 457 -14.20 -12.88 -7.87
C ALA A 457 -15.53 -13.43 -7.32
N GLN A 458 -16.44 -13.86 -8.20
CA GLN A 458 -17.69 -14.51 -7.80
C GLN A 458 -17.53 -16.01 -7.54
N ASN A 459 -16.48 -16.66 -8.11
CA ASN A 459 -16.27 -18.11 -8.02
C ASN A 459 -14.81 -18.47 -7.75
N LEU A 460 -14.25 -17.96 -6.66
CA LEU A 460 -12.84 -18.14 -6.28
C LEU A 460 -12.46 -19.64 -6.09
N GLU A 461 -13.41 -20.45 -5.68
CA GLU A 461 -13.18 -21.89 -5.44
C GLU A 461 -12.98 -22.70 -6.73
N ALA A 462 -13.35 -22.15 -7.91
CA ALA A 462 -13.13 -22.78 -9.20
C ALA A 462 -11.66 -22.74 -9.66
N GLY A 463 -10.81 -21.99 -8.97
CA GLY A 463 -9.40 -21.79 -9.36
C GLY A 463 -9.19 -20.56 -10.24
N ASP A 464 -8.03 -20.51 -10.90
CA ASP A 464 -7.71 -19.43 -11.83
C ASP A 464 -8.45 -19.57 -13.17
N VAL A 465 -8.89 -18.45 -13.68
CA VAL A 465 -9.39 -18.34 -15.06
C VAL A 465 -8.23 -18.38 -16.05
N ALA A 466 -7.15 -17.69 -15.66
CA ALA A 466 -5.89 -17.70 -16.40
C ALA A 466 -4.72 -17.37 -15.45
N ARG A 467 -3.54 -17.81 -15.89
CA ARG A 467 -2.26 -17.54 -15.24
C ARG A 467 -1.25 -17.11 -16.28
N VAL A 468 -0.66 -15.93 -16.10
CA VAL A 468 0.38 -15.39 -16.98
C VAL A 468 1.73 -15.69 -16.37
N ILE A 469 2.61 -16.35 -17.10
CA ILE A 469 3.89 -16.84 -16.62
C ILE A 469 5.00 -15.88 -17.04
N LEU A 470 5.77 -15.37 -16.07
CA LEU A 470 7.02 -14.66 -16.37
C LEU A 470 8.19 -15.67 -16.37
N PRO A 471 9.16 -15.51 -17.30
CA PRO A 471 10.34 -16.39 -17.34
C PRO A 471 11.37 -16.09 -16.21
N PHE A 472 11.05 -15.21 -15.28
CA PHE A 472 11.86 -14.79 -14.14
C PHE A 472 10.98 -14.45 -12.94
N ARG A 473 11.59 -14.28 -11.78
CA ARG A 473 10.92 -13.71 -10.62
C ARG A 473 10.92 -12.18 -10.69
N THR A 474 9.92 -11.53 -10.12
CA THR A 474 9.94 -10.10 -9.82
C THR A 474 10.14 -9.90 -8.33
N SER A 475 10.74 -8.79 -7.92
CA SER A 475 10.79 -8.41 -6.50
C SER A 475 9.36 -8.31 -5.93
N ALA A 476 9.24 -8.51 -4.62
CA ALA A 476 7.94 -8.35 -3.96
C ALA A 476 7.47 -6.89 -4.07
N GLN A 477 6.38 -6.68 -4.80
CA GLN A 477 5.76 -5.37 -4.96
C GLN A 477 4.57 -5.23 -4.01
N VAL A 478 4.44 -4.04 -3.40
CA VAL A 478 3.49 -3.85 -2.30
C VAL A 478 2.08 -3.64 -2.85
N HIS A 479 1.85 -2.57 -3.62
CA HIS A 479 0.52 -2.21 -4.09
C HIS A 479 0.39 -2.29 -5.61
N GLY A 480 -0.86 -2.51 -6.04
CA GLY A 480 -1.24 -2.51 -7.44
C GLY A 480 -2.52 -1.75 -7.71
N ILE A 481 -2.68 -1.31 -8.96
CA ILE A 481 -3.89 -0.68 -9.46
C ILE A 481 -4.17 -1.17 -10.88
N TRP A 482 -5.45 -1.37 -11.18
CA TRP A 482 -5.90 -1.62 -12.55
C TRP A 482 -6.29 -0.30 -13.21
N ALA A 483 -5.83 -0.10 -14.44
CA ALA A 483 -6.30 0.94 -15.35
C ALA A 483 -7.05 0.29 -16.51
N GLY A 484 -8.28 0.66 -16.73
CA GLY A 484 -8.98 0.34 -17.96
C GLY A 484 -8.29 1.01 -19.17
N ALA A 485 -8.46 0.45 -20.38
CA ALA A 485 -7.80 0.94 -21.58
C ALA A 485 -8.09 2.44 -21.87
N GLU A 486 -9.24 2.94 -21.42
CA GLU A 486 -9.68 4.34 -21.66
C GLU A 486 -9.19 5.32 -20.58
N GLU A 487 -8.67 4.85 -19.43
CA GLU A 487 -8.29 5.72 -18.31
C GLU A 487 -6.96 6.43 -18.50
N LEU A 488 -6.13 5.94 -19.44
CA LEU A 488 -4.79 6.46 -19.75
C LEU A 488 -4.65 6.86 -21.22
N ALA A 489 -5.76 6.96 -21.95
CA ALA A 489 -5.79 7.33 -23.38
C ALA A 489 -5.64 8.84 -23.60
#